data_18877b80a6212a413ebdc184d560035a
#
_entry.id   18877b80a6212a413ebdc184d560035a
#
_cell.length_a   1.000
_cell.length_b   1.000
_cell.length_c   1.000
_cell.angle_alpha   90.00
_cell.angle_beta   90.00
_cell.angle_gamma   90.00
#
_symmetry.space_group_name_H-M   'P 1'
#
loop_
_entity.id
_entity.type
_entity.pdbx_description
1 polymer ?
#
loop_
_entity_poly.entity_id
_entity_poly.type
_entity_poly.pdbx_seq_one_letter_code
_entity_poly.pdbx_strand_id
1 'polypeptide(L)'
;MTTATLDRAATGTPLDRFWGDDLATADPEIAAAIRNELERQRTRIELIASENITSRAVLEATGSVFTNKYAEGYPGKRYYGGCEYADVVENLAIERAKKLFGCEFANVQPNSGSQMNQAVFLALLQPGDTFMGLDLNSGGHLTHGSPVNMSGKWFKPVSYGVRSDDERIDMDAVRATALEHKPKLIIAGGTAYSRVWDWEGFRRIADEVGAYLLVDMSHIAGLVAGGAHPSPVPHAHVTTTTTHKSLRGPRSGVILWNDEALTKPLNMAVFPGLQGGPLMHVVAAKAVAFGEALRPDFADYAKAVVENARALAEGVEAGGLRVVSGGTDNHSMLVDLTPKDVTGKAAEHGLDRAYLTCN
;
A
#
# COMPACT_ATOMS: atom_id res chain seq x y z
N MET A 1 4.11 2.57 -33.55
CA MET A 1 3.95 3.99 -33.93
C MET A 1 5.01 4.75 -33.18
N THR A 2 5.99 5.23 -33.89
CA THR A 2 7.14 6.00 -33.42
C THR A 2 6.64 7.25 -32.69
N THR A 3 7.11 7.42 -31.44
CA THR A 3 7.02 8.71 -30.74
C THR A 3 7.66 9.76 -31.63
N ALA A 4 6.84 10.60 -32.24
CA ALA A 4 7.33 11.81 -32.87
C ALA A 4 7.87 12.70 -31.76
N THR A 5 9.17 12.63 -31.51
CA THR A 5 9.93 13.69 -30.86
C THR A 5 9.70 14.93 -31.73
N LEU A 6 8.95 15.87 -31.21
CA LEU A 6 8.88 17.22 -31.76
C LEU A 6 10.25 17.88 -31.54
N ASP A 7 11.22 17.56 -32.40
CA ASP A 7 12.44 18.33 -32.57
C ASP A 7 12.04 19.68 -33.18
N ARG A 8 11.55 20.60 -32.35
CA ARG A 8 11.49 22.02 -32.70
C ARG A 8 12.67 22.69 -32.00
N ALA A 9 13.66 23.03 -32.82
CA ALA A 9 14.70 23.98 -32.42
C ALA A 9 14.05 25.20 -31.77
N ALA A 10 14.53 25.59 -30.62
CA ALA A 10 14.01 26.64 -29.75
C ALA A 10 13.98 28.00 -30.55
N THR A 11 12.85 28.32 -31.13
CA THR A 11 12.55 29.66 -31.57
C THR A 11 11.96 30.41 -30.38
N GLY A 12 12.72 31.22 -29.75
CA GLY A 12 12.62 31.92 -28.48
C GLY A 12 11.31 32.58 -27.99
N THR A 13 10.13 32.12 -28.38
CA THR A 13 8.86 32.66 -27.84
C THR A 13 8.51 31.97 -26.48
N PRO A 14 7.74 32.62 -25.58
CA PRO A 14 7.26 32.00 -24.36
C PRO A 14 6.51 30.68 -24.58
N LEU A 15 5.80 30.54 -25.70
CA LEU A 15 5.04 29.35 -26.04
C LEU A 15 5.94 28.20 -26.51
N ASP A 16 7.03 28.51 -27.21
CA ASP A 16 8.04 27.50 -27.59
C ASP A 16 8.73 26.92 -26.37
N ARG A 17 9.04 27.74 -25.36
CA ARG A 17 9.58 27.27 -24.09
C ARG A 17 8.61 26.39 -23.34
N PHE A 18 7.34 26.77 -23.25
CA PHE A 18 6.32 26.00 -22.56
C PHE A 18 6.20 24.57 -23.10
N TRP A 19 6.33 24.38 -24.41
CA TRP A 19 6.20 23.08 -25.06
C TRP A 19 7.53 22.33 -25.23
N GLY A 20 8.65 23.03 -25.24
CA GLY A 20 9.94 22.48 -25.65
C GLY A 20 10.96 22.34 -24.53
N ASP A 21 10.87 23.11 -23.45
CA ASP A 21 11.85 23.05 -22.36
C ASP A 21 11.69 21.73 -21.57
N ASP A 22 12.79 21.08 -21.34
CA ASP A 22 12.87 19.98 -20.39
C ASP A 22 12.89 20.52 -18.96
N LEU A 23 12.79 19.61 -17.96
CA LEU A 23 12.78 20.00 -16.57
C LEU A 23 14.09 20.71 -16.14
N ALA A 24 15.22 20.31 -16.69
CA ALA A 24 16.50 20.92 -16.32
C ALA A 24 16.60 22.39 -16.80
N THR A 25 15.93 22.70 -17.90
CA THR A 25 15.83 24.07 -18.45
C THR A 25 14.73 24.88 -17.76
N ALA A 26 13.57 24.26 -17.54
CA ALA A 26 12.40 24.93 -16.97
C ALA A 26 12.54 25.19 -15.46
N ASP A 27 13.12 24.24 -14.70
CA ASP A 27 13.31 24.31 -13.26
C ASP A 27 14.59 23.55 -12.85
N PRO A 28 15.77 24.19 -12.92
CA PRO A 28 17.04 23.57 -12.59
C PRO A 28 17.15 23.15 -11.12
N GLU A 29 16.43 23.81 -10.19
CA GLU A 29 16.46 23.49 -8.76
C GLU A 29 15.76 22.14 -8.51
N ILE A 30 14.57 21.95 -9.07
CA ILE A 30 13.85 20.67 -8.99
C ILE A 30 14.61 19.56 -9.72
N ALA A 31 15.19 19.85 -10.90
CA ALA A 31 16.03 18.89 -11.62
C ALA A 31 17.25 18.45 -10.80
N ALA A 32 17.86 19.38 -10.07
CA ALA A 32 19.00 19.07 -9.17
C ALA A 32 18.52 18.21 -7.98
N ALA A 33 17.39 18.53 -7.35
CA ALA A 33 16.84 17.74 -6.25
C ALA A 33 16.54 16.30 -6.68
N ILE A 34 15.95 16.09 -7.84
CA ILE A 34 15.66 14.75 -8.39
C ILE A 34 16.97 13.98 -8.67
N ARG A 35 17.98 14.62 -9.22
CA ARG A 35 19.28 13.97 -9.43
C ARG A 35 19.94 13.56 -8.11
N ASN A 36 19.88 14.42 -7.10
CA ASN A 36 20.44 14.14 -5.78
C ASN A 36 19.69 12.98 -5.09
N GLU A 37 18.38 12.91 -5.22
CA GLU A 37 17.59 11.78 -4.70
C GLU A 37 17.89 10.49 -5.45
N LEU A 38 18.07 10.53 -6.77
CA LEU A 38 18.49 9.35 -7.54
C LEU A 38 19.87 8.85 -7.08
N GLU A 39 20.81 9.76 -6.80
CA GLU A 39 22.13 9.41 -6.29
C GLU A 39 22.03 8.81 -4.87
N ARG A 40 21.20 9.39 -4.00
CA ARG A 40 20.93 8.83 -2.68
C ARG A 40 20.44 7.39 -2.78
N GLN A 41 19.42 7.14 -3.61
CA GLN A 41 18.87 5.79 -3.81
C GLN A 41 19.89 4.79 -4.41
N ARG A 42 20.86 5.25 -5.19
CA ARG A 42 21.89 4.40 -5.78
C ARG A 42 23.02 4.04 -4.82
N THR A 43 23.29 4.92 -3.86
CA THR A 43 24.48 4.83 -3.00
C THR A 43 24.18 4.43 -1.57
N ARG A 44 22.88 4.33 -1.19
CA ARG A 44 22.44 3.92 0.15
C ARG A 44 21.70 2.60 0.10
N ILE A 45 21.74 1.85 1.21
CA ILE A 45 20.92 0.66 1.41
C ILE A 45 19.61 1.11 2.05
N GLU A 46 18.51 0.92 1.34
CA GLU A 46 17.15 1.25 1.81
C GLU A 46 16.59 0.09 2.63
N LEU A 47 16.32 0.32 3.92
CA LEU A 47 15.76 -0.65 4.86
C LEU A 47 14.42 -0.19 5.45
N ILE A 48 13.84 0.93 4.99
CA ILE A 48 12.48 1.30 5.38
C ILE A 48 11.51 0.30 4.73
N ALA A 49 10.84 -0.52 5.56
CA ALA A 49 10.01 -1.63 5.08
C ALA A 49 8.83 -1.21 4.17
N SER A 50 8.43 0.06 4.22
CA SER A 50 7.38 0.63 3.37
C SER A 50 7.88 1.27 2.07
N GLU A 51 9.19 1.27 1.81
CA GLU A 51 9.78 1.82 0.60
C GLU A 51 10.27 0.74 -0.36
N ASN A 52 10.32 1.08 -1.65
CA ASN A 52 10.81 0.20 -2.72
C ASN A 52 11.23 1.02 -3.93
N ILE A 53 11.98 0.39 -4.82
CA ILE A 53 12.41 0.99 -6.08
C ILE A 53 11.47 0.51 -7.20
N THR A 54 10.76 1.43 -7.81
CA THR A 54 9.85 1.13 -8.93
C THR A 54 10.61 1.08 -10.27
N SER A 55 10.03 0.41 -11.26
CA SER A 55 10.64 0.30 -12.58
C SER A 55 10.60 1.63 -13.36
N ARG A 56 11.49 1.75 -14.33
CA ARG A 56 11.46 2.86 -15.29
C ARG A 56 10.12 2.97 -16.02
N ALA A 57 9.51 1.84 -16.40
CA ALA A 57 8.22 1.82 -17.09
C ALA A 57 7.08 2.39 -16.21
N VAL A 58 7.09 2.11 -14.90
CA VAL A 58 6.15 2.71 -13.95
C VAL A 58 6.37 4.22 -13.84
N LEU A 59 7.62 4.69 -13.79
CA LEU A 59 7.94 6.12 -13.77
C LEU A 59 7.48 6.83 -15.05
N GLU A 60 7.73 6.24 -16.22
CA GLU A 60 7.30 6.77 -17.53
C GLU A 60 5.76 6.86 -17.62
N ALA A 61 5.04 5.85 -17.13
CA ALA A 61 3.58 5.87 -17.07
C ALA A 61 3.06 6.97 -16.13
N THR A 62 3.71 7.15 -14.97
CA THR A 62 3.37 8.20 -14.00
C THR A 62 3.60 9.59 -14.55
N GLY A 63 4.66 9.82 -15.33
CA GLY A 63 4.97 11.08 -15.98
C GLY A 63 4.27 11.29 -17.35
N SER A 64 3.23 10.52 -17.66
CA SER A 64 2.58 10.55 -18.95
C SER A 64 1.54 11.67 -19.10
N VAL A 65 1.09 11.91 -20.35
CA VAL A 65 0.04 12.89 -20.70
C VAL A 65 -1.32 12.59 -20.06
N PHE A 66 -1.50 11.44 -19.45
CA PHE A 66 -2.70 11.13 -18.66
C PHE A 66 -2.88 12.05 -17.44
N THR A 67 -1.84 12.78 -17.02
CA THR A 67 -1.98 13.84 -16.00
C THR A 67 -2.95 14.93 -16.43
N ASN A 68 -3.15 15.14 -17.73
CA ASN A 68 -4.04 16.16 -18.29
C ASN A 68 -5.52 15.70 -18.37
N LYS A 69 -5.79 14.39 -18.16
CA LYS A 69 -7.11 13.84 -18.44
C LYS A 69 -8.01 13.81 -17.22
N TYR A 70 -9.15 14.47 -17.29
CA TYR A 70 -10.24 14.42 -16.32
C TYR A 70 -11.21 13.28 -16.67
N ALA A 71 -11.37 12.28 -15.80
CA ALA A 71 -12.12 11.04 -16.09
C ALA A 71 -13.04 10.61 -14.93
N GLU A 72 -13.83 11.53 -14.35
CA GLU A 72 -14.82 11.21 -13.33
C GLU A 72 -15.80 10.14 -13.79
N GLY A 73 -16.19 9.28 -12.86
CA GLY A 73 -16.98 8.09 -13.13
C GLY A 73 -16.12 6.85 -13.27
N TYR A 74 -16.64 5.85 -13.97
CA TYR A 74 -16.02 4.53 -14.16
C TYR A 74 -16.00 4.18 -15.66
N PRO A 75 -15.19 3.20 -16.12
CA PRO A 75 -15.15 2.77 -17.50
C PRO A 75 -16.55 2.55 -18.10
N GLY A 76 -16.82 3.14 -19.26
CA GLY A 76 -18.11 3.11 -19.94
C GLY A 76 -19.22 3.98 -19.30
N LYS A 77 -18.95 4.63 -18.17
CA LYS A 77 -19.89 5.50 -17.43
C LYS A 77 -19.18 6.76 -16.94
N ARG A 78 -18.53 7.49 -17.84
CA ARG A 78 -17.81 8.73 -17.52
C ARG A 78 -18.73 9.94 -17.59
N TYR A 79 -18.40 10.95 -16.80
CA TYR A 79 -19.09 12.24 -16.85
C TYR A 79 -18.49 13.20 -17.89
N TYR A 80 -17.34 12.85 -18.48
CA TYR A 80 -16.60 13.67 -19.47
C TYR A 80 -16.38 12.91 -20.77
N GLY A 81 -16.31 13.65 -21.88
CA GLY A 81 -15.90 13.11 -23.17
C GLY A 81 -14.41 12.83 -23.28
N GLY A 82 -13.98 12.15 -24.33
CA GLY A 82 -12.57 11.85 -24.60
C GLY A 82 -11.92 10.89 -23.60
N CYS A 83 -12.70 9.96 -23.06
CA CYS A 83 -12.24 9.00 -22.04
C CYS A 83 -11.94 7.61 -22.61
N GLU A 84 -11.96 7.43 -23.92
CA GLU A 84 -11.75 6.13 -24.57
C GLU A 84 -10.46 5.44 -24.15
N TYR A 85 -9.35 6.18 -24.04
CA TYR A 85 -8.07 5.64 -23.61
C TYR A 85 -7.95 5.56 -22.08
N ALA A 86 -8.64 6.42 -21.33
CA ALA A 86 -8.77 6.30 -19.89
C ALA A 86 -9.49 5.00 -19.51
N ASP A 87 -10.55 4.65 -20.25
CA ASP A 87 -11.26 3.37 -20.05
C ASP A 87 -10.36 2.16 -20.35
N VAL A 88 -9.56 2.21 -21.40
CA VAL A 88 -8.58 1.15 -21.71
C VAL A 88 -7.61 0.95 -20.55
N VAL A 89 -7.03 2.04 -20.06
CA VAL A 89 -6.02 2.00 -18.98
C VAL A 89 -6.63 1.50 -17.67
N GLU A 90 -7.80 1.99 -17.29
CA GLU A 90 -8.45 1.60 -16.04
C GLU A 90 -8.93 0.14 -16.10
N ASN A 91 -9.51 -0.30 -17.21
CA ASN A 91 -9.89 -1.70 -17.40
C ASN A 91 -8.67 -2.64 -17.33
N LEU A 92 -7.54 -2.27 -17.94
CA LEU A 92 -6.29 -3.05 -17.81
C LEU A 92 -5.82 -3.14 -16.37
N ALA A 93 -5.88 -2.05 -15.60
CA ALA A 93 -5.50 -2.04 -14.20
C ALA A 93 -6.42 -2.94 -13.37
N ILE A 94 -7.73 -2.87 -13.59
CA ILE A 94 -8.74 -3.70 -12.90
C ILE A 94 -8.51 -5.19 -13.22
N GLU A 95 -8.43 -5.57 -14.49
CA GLU A 95 -8.29 -6.97 -14.89
C GLU A 95 -6.95 -7.58 -14.42
N ARG A 96 -5.88 -6.78 -14.45
CA ARG A 96 -4.58 -7.22 -13.92
C ARG A 96 -4.61 -7.37 -12.40
N ALA A 97 -5.26 -6.47 -11.67
CA ALA A 97 -5.42 -6.60 -10.22
C ALA A 97 -6.23 -7.84 -9.85
N LYS A 98 -7.35 -8.08 -10.54
CA LYS A 98 -8.18 -9.29 -10.36
C LYS A 98 -7.38 -10.56 -10.59
N LYS A 99 -6.65 -10.63 -11.69
CA LYS A 99 -5.80 -11.79 -12.01
C LYS A 99 -4.66 -11.99 -11.01
N LEU A 100 -4.04 -10.89 -10.57
CA LEU A 100 -2.90 -10.91 -9.66
C LEU A 100 -3.25 -11.43 -8.27
N PHE A 101 -4.41 -11.03 -7.75
CA PHE A 101 -4.83 -11.34 -6.39
C PHE A 101 -5.93 -12.40 -6.30
N GLY A 102 -6.49 -12.84 -7.43
CA GLY A 102 -7.54 -13.87 -7.46
C GLY A 102 -8.85 -13.38 -6.88
N CYS A 103 -9.28 -12.16 -7.22
CA CYS A 103 -10.56 -11.57 -6.78
C CYS A 103 -11.51 -11.33 -7.95
N GLU A 104 -12.81 -11.23 -7.65
CA GLU A 104 -13.87 -10.98 -8.65
C GLU A 104 -13.98 -9.51 -9.02
N PHE A 105 -13.72 -8.61 -8.08
CA PHE A 105 -13.91 -7.17 -8.25
C PHE A 105 -12.71 -6.38 -7.70
N ALA A 106 -12.41 -5.27 -8.36
CA ALA A 106 -11.35 -4.35 -7.95
C ALA A 106 -11.72 -2.90 -8.26
N ASN A 107 -11.38 -1.98 -7.36
CA ASN A 107 -11.39 -0.55 -7.61
C ASN A 107 -9.96 -0.02 -7.54
N VAL A 108 -9.48 0.54 -8.64
CA VAL A 108 -8.09 1.02 -8.79
C VAL A 108 -7.98 2.55 -8.72
N GLN A 109 -9.06 3.25 -8.38
CA GLN A 109 -9.07 4.71 -8.31
C GLN A 109 -8.56 5.31 -6.99
N PRO A 110 -8.55 4.62 -5.82
CA PRO A 110 -8.04 5.24 -4.60
C PRO A 110 -6.63 5.84 -4.77
N ASN A 111 -6.46 7.10 -4.34
CA ASN A 111 -5.21 7.83 -4.52
C ASN A 111 -4.15 7.47 -3.48
N SER A 112 -4.53 6.85 -2.36
CA SER A 112 -3.63 6.45 -1.29
C SER A 112 -4.19 5.32 -0.44
N GLY A 113 -3.32 4.72 0.40
CA GLY A 113 -3.73 3.75 1.40
C GLY A 113 -4.77 4.30 2.39
N SER A 114 -4.61 5.54 2.82
CA SER A 114 -5.58 6.18 3.72
C SER A 114 -6.94 6.35 3.07
N GLN A 115 -6.99 6.80 1.80
CA GLN A 115 -8.25 7.01 1.09
C GLN A 115 -8.95 5.70 0.74
N MET A 116 -8.22 4.61 0.42
CA MET A 116 -8.85 3.31 0.22
C MET A 116 -9.53 2.80 1.50
N ASN A 117 -8.86 2.91 2.66
CA ASN A 117 -9.45 2.51 3.94
C ASN A 117 -10.65 3.42 4.31
N GLN A 118 -10.53 4.74 4.09
CA GLN A 118 -11.65 5.67 4.29
C GLN A 118 -12.86 5.31 3.42
N ALA A 119 -12.64 4.89 2.17
CA ALA A 119 -13.74 4.45 1.29
C ALA A 119 -14.45 3.21 1.83
N VAL A 120 -13.70 2.24 2.37
CA VAL A 120 -14.29 1.06 3.02
C VAL A 120 -15.08 1.45 4.27
N PHE A 121 -14.55 2.36 5.11
CA PHE A 121 -15.29 2.89 6.26
C PHE A 121 -16.58 3.58 5.84
N LEU A 122 -16.52 4.45 4.83
CA LEU A 122 -17.69 5.16 4.31
C LEU A 122 -18.74 4.20 3.72
N ALA A 123 -18.30 3.11 3.09
CA ALA A 123 -19.18 2.12 2.48
C ALA A 123 -19.90 1.23 3.52
N LEU A 124 -19.22 0.89 4.62
CA LEU A 124 -19.66 -0.17 5.54
C LEU A 124 -20.08 0.32 6.93
N LEU A 125 -19.72 1.55 7.31
CA LEU A 125 -19.94 2.08 8.65
C LEU A 125 -20.68 3.41 8.61
N GLN A 126 -21.33 3.74 9.75
CA GLN A 126 -21.85 5.06 10.03
C GLN A 126 -20.97 5.76 11.09
N PRO A 127 -20.86 7.10 11.08
CA PRO A 127 -20.16 7.82 12.13
C PRO A 127 -20.61 7.39 13.52
N GLY A 128 -19.65 7.10 14.40
CA GLY A 128 -19.93 6.59 15.75
C GLY A 128 -20.04 5.07 15.86
N ASP A 129 -20.01 4.33 14.76
CA ASP A 129 -19.97 2.86 14.81
C ASP A 129 -18.66 2.36 15.43
N THR A 130 -18.77 1.21 16.10
CA THR A 130 -17.59 0.53 16.67
C THR A 130 -16.91 -0.33 15.60
N PHE A 131 -15.60 -0.23 15.52
CA PHE A 131 -14.75 -1.14 14.75
C PHE A 131 -13.54 -1.57 15.58
N MET A 132 -12.90 -2.66 15.17
CA MET A 132 -11.76 -3.22 15.89
C MET A 132 -10.54 -3.29 14.95
N GLY A 133 -9.34 -2.91 15.45
CA GLY A 133 -8.09 -2.95 14.70
C GLY A 133 -6.87 -3.22 15.58
N LEU A 134 -5.73 -3.53 14.96
CA LEU A 134 -4.48 -3.70 15.69
C LEU A 134 -4.03 -2.38 16.30
N ASP A 135 -3.68 -2.39 17.59
CA ASP A 135 -3.14 -1.22 18.29
C ASP A 135 -1.88 -0.67 17.61
N LEU A 136 -1.74 0.65 17.60
CA LEU A 136 -0.60 1.31 16.96
C LEU A 136 0.74 0.87 17.56
N ASN A 137 0.81 0.68 18.88
CA ASN A 137 2.02 0.24 19.58
C ASN A 137 2.33 -1.25 19.31
N SER A 138 1.35 -2.01 18.86
CA SER A 138 1.50 -3.41 18.44
C SER A 138 1.78 -3.56 16.93
N GLY A 139 1.99 -2.46 16.23
CA GLY A 139 2.29 -2.45 14.80
C GLY A 139 1.11 -2.13 13.88
N GLY A 140 0.00 -1.61 14.41
CA GLY A 140 -1.14 -1.14 13.62
C GLY A 140 -0.81 0.07 12.74
N HIS A 141 -1.71 0.40 11.82
CA HIS A 141 -1.59 1.60 10.99
C HIS A 141 -2.43 2.74 11.58
N LEU A 142 -2.06 4.00 11.27
CA LEU A 142 -2.82 5.18 11.72
C LEU A 142 -4.31 5.09 11.36
N THR A 143 -4.66 4.57 10.19
CA THR A 143 -6.05 4.41 9.75
C THR A 143 -6.79 3.27 10.43
N HIS A 144 -6.16 2.53 11.33
CA HIS A 144 -6.76 1.45 12.11
C HIS A 144 -7.25 1.89 13.49
N GLY A 145 -7.50 3.18 13.71
CA GLY A 145 -8.12 3.69 14.93
C GLY A 145 -7.30 4.69 15.72
N SER A 146 -6.19 5.17 15.18
CA SER A 146 -5.41 6.22 15.86
C SER A 146 -6.26 7.46 16.15
N PRO A 147 -6.19 8.03 17.38
CA PRO A 147 -7.03 9.16 17.78
C PRO A 147 -6.74 10.45 16.98
N VAL A 148 -5.60 10.54 16.33
CA VAL A 148 -5.27 11.68 15.45
C VAL A 148 -5.76 11.51 14.03
N ASN A 149 -6.14 10.27 13.65
CA ASN A 149 -6.67 9.94 12.33
C ASN A 149 -8.19 10.07 12.28
N MET A 150 -8.75 10.23 11.07
CA MET A 150 -10.20 10.23 10.83
C MET A 150 -10.88 9.02 11.46
N SER A 151 -10.30 7.82 11.35
CA SER A 151 -10.84 6.58 11.88
C SER A 151 -11.08 6.63 13.40
N GLY A 152 -10.16 7.25 14.16
CA GLY A 152 -10.32 7.45 15.59
C GLY A 152 -11.19 8.66 15.98
N LYS A 153 -11.40 9.61 15.04
CA LYS A 153 -12.23 10.81 15.31
C LYS A 153 -13.70 10.63 15.00
N TRP A 154 -14.03 9.87 13.96
CA TRP A 154 -15.41 9.71 13.49
C TRP A 154 -16.06 8.42 13.95
N PHE A 155 -15.27 7.43 14.35
CA PHE A 155 -15.73 6.11 14.78
C PHE A 155 -15.25 5.79 16.19
N LYS A 156 -15.68 4.66 16.73
CA LYS A 156 -15.28 4.14 18.04
C LYS A 156 -14.31 2.98 17.86
N PRO A 157 -12.99 3.23 17.82
CA PRO A 157 -12.03 2.16 17.69
C PRO A 157 -11.91 1.36 18.99
N VAL A 158 -11.81 0.04 18.85
CA VAL A 158 -11.41 -0.90 19.88
C VAL A 158 -10.16 -1.60 19.39
N SER A 159 -9.16 -1.73 20.25
CA SER A 159 -7.87 -2.29 19.85
C SER A 159 -7.71 -3.72 20.33
N TYR A 160 -7.08 -4.56 19.50
CA TYR A 160 -6.40 -5.76 19.95
C TYR A 160 -4.90 -5.57 19.81
N GLY A 161 -4.13 -6.38 20.54
CA GLY A 161 -2.67 -6.25 20.58
C GLY A 161 -1.97 -7.58 20.35
N VAL A 162 -0.69 -7.60 20.73
CA VAL A 162 0.15 -8.81 20.77
C VAL A 162 0.37 -9.26 22.21
N ARG A 163 0.66 -10.54 22.43
CA ARG A 163 1.05 -11.07 23.72
C ARG A 163 2.37 -10.47 24.20
N SER A 164 2.54 -10.39 25.50
CA SER A 164 3.76 -9.82 26.08
C SER A 164 4.92 -10.82 26.14
N ASP A 165 4.66 -12.12 26.04
CA ASP A 165 5.64 -13.21 26.16
C ASP A 165 6.32 -13.53 24.82
N ASP A 166 5.57 -13.56 23.70
CA ASP A 166 6.08 -13.92 22.39
C ASP A 166 5.83 -12.86 21.31
N GLU A 167 5.17 -11.75 21.68
CA GLU A 167 4.89 -10.59 20.81
C GLU A 167 4.09 -10.96 19.54
N ARG A 168 3.26 -12.00 19.64
CA ARG A 168 2.36 -12.45 18.55
C ARG A 168 0.92 -12.12 18.86
N ILE A 169 0.11 -12.01 17.82
CA ILE A 169 -1.33 -11.78 17.97
C ILE A 169 -1.96 -12.98 18.67
N ASP A 170 -2.73 -12.70 19.71
CA ASP A 170 -3.51 -13.68 20.46
C ASP A 170 -4.93 -13.75 19.90
N MET A 171 -5.24 -14.81 19.16
CA MET A 171 -6.56 -14.97 18.52
C MET A 171 -7.68 -15.19 19.55
N ASP A 172 -7.39 -15.73 20.74
CA ASP A 172 -8.39 -15.86 21.80
C ASP A 172 -8.72 -14.47 22.40
N ALA A 173 -7.71 -13.62 22.60
CA ALA A 173 -7.92 -12.23 23.02
C ALA A 173 -8.65 -11.41 21.95
N VAL A 174 -8.32 -11.59 20.67
CA VAL A 174 -9.04 -10.96 19.54
C VAL A 174 -10.53 -11.37 19.58
N ARG A 175 -10.82 -12.65 19.76
CA ARG A 175 -12.18 -13.16 19.85
C ARG A 175 -12.93 -12.61 21.06
N ALA A 176 -12.31 -12.63 22.24
CA ALA A 176 -12.92 -12.10 23.46
C ALA A 176 -13.29 -10.62 23.33
N THR A 177 -12.38 -9.80 22.78
CA THR A 177 -12.60 -8.38 22.50
C THR A 177 -13.73 -8.17 21.48
N ALA A 178 -13.78 -8.97 20.43
CA ALA A 178 -14.84 -8.89 19.43
C ALA A 178 -16.22 -9.23 20.01
N LEU A 179 -16.31 -10.27 20.86
CA LEU A 179 -17.56 -10.66 21.55
C LEU A 179 -18.05 -9.60 22.53
N GLU A 180 -17.14 -8.96 23.27
CA GLU A 180 -17.45 -7.90 24.23
C GLU A 180 -17.98 -6.64 23.54
N HIS A 181 -17.27 -6.19 22.50
CA HIS A 181 -17.53 -4.88 21.90
C HIS A 181 -18.42 -4.93 20.64
N LYS A 182 -18.65 -6.11 20.07
CA LYS A 182 -19.48 -6.34 18.87
C LYS A 182 -19.24 -5.31 17.77
N PRO A 183 -18.00 -5.18 17.28
CA PRO A 183 -17.68 -4.23 16.22
C PRO A 183 -18.43 -4.57 14.95
N LYS A 184 -18.75 -3.57 14.12
CA LYS A 184 -19.31 -3.78 12.78
C LYS A 184 -18.24 -4.09 11.72
N LEU A 185 -16.98 -3.76 12.01
CA LEU A 185 -15.83 -3.99 11.15
C LEU A 185 -14.65 -4.45 12.00
N ILE A 186 -13.97 -5.51 11.57
CA ILE A 186 -12.69 -5.93 12.12
C ILE A 186 -11.64 -5.69 11.03
N ILE A 187 -10.54 -5.00 11.39
CA ILE A 187 -9.40 -4.77 10.52
C ILE A 187 -8.28 -5.69 10.94
N ALA A 188 -7.84 -6.57 10.04
CA ALA A 188 -6.62 -7.33 10.15
C ALA A 188 -5.57 -6.75 9.18
N GLY A 189 -4.30 -6.76 9.59
CA GLY A 189 -3.21 -6.12 8.87
C GLY A 189 -2.49 -5.11 9.74
N GLY A 190 -1.25 -4.81 9.41
CA GLY A 190 -0.42 -3.92 10.20
C GLY A 190 0.77 -3.37 9.42
N THR A 191 1.37 -2.34 9.99
CA THR A 191 2.57 -1.68 9.45
C THR A 191 3.84 -2.41 9.88
N ALA A 192 3.86 -2.96 11.10
CA ALA A 192 5.06 -3.47 11.74
C ALA A 192 4.83 -4.82 12.46
N TYR A 193 4.11 -5.72 11.82
CA TYR A 193 3.94 -7.10 12.30
C TYR A 193 4.66 -8.06 11.35
N SER A 194 5.69 -8.72 11.85
CA SER A 194 6.62 -9.52 11.03
C SER A 194 6.25 -10.99 10.89
N ARG A 195 5.13 -11.43 11.47
CA ARG A 195 4.68 -12.83 11.42
C ARG A 195 3.52 -13.06 10.46
N VAL A 196 3.28 -14.31 10.12
CA VAL A 196 2.11 -14.71 9.32
C VAL A 196 0.82 -14.42 10.10
N TRP A 197 -0.20 -13.96 9.39
CA TRP A 197 -1.53 -13.68 9.93
C TRP A 197 -2.45 -14.89 9.78
N ASP A 198 -3.26 -15.15 10.79
CA ASP A 198 -4.34 -16.16 10.73
C ASP A 198 -5.61 -15.56 10.09
N TRP A 199 -5.59 -15.42 8.76
CA TRP A 199 -6.71 -14.84 8.01
C TRP A 199 -8.04 -15.59 8.24
N GLU A 200 -7.97 -16.92 8.30
CA GLU A 200 -9.14 -17.76 8.56
C GLU A 200 -9.68 -17.57 9.97
N GLY A 201 -8.80 -17.46 10.97
CA GLY A 201 -9.18 -17.15 12.34
C GLY A 201 -9.88 -15.80 12.46
N PHE A 202 -9.34 -14.75 11.83
CA PHE A 202 -10.01 -13.44 11.78
C PHE A 202 -11.38 -13.52 11.10
N ARG A 203 -11.50 -14.28 10.01
CA ARG A 203 -12.79 -14.46 9.32
C ARG A 203 -13.80 -15.16 10.22
N ARG A 204 -13.46 -16.24 10.89
CA ARG A 204 -14.34 -16.94 11.83
C ARG A 204 -14.83 -16.01 12.96
N ILE A 205 -13.94 -15.18 13.52
CA ILE A 205 -14.31 -14.22 14.56
C ILE A 205 -15.27 -13.17 14.01
N ALA A 206 -14.98 -12.63 12.82
CA ALA A 206 -15.86 -11.65 12.17
C ALA A 206 -17.26 -12.20 11.94
N ASP A 207 -17.36 -13.42 11.41
CA ASP A 207 -18.64 -14.11 11.18
C ASP A 207 -19.40 -14.36 12.50
N GLU A 208 -18.69 -14.75 13.58
CA GLU A 208 -19.28 -15.01 14.90
C GLU A 208 -19.97 -13.77 15.50
N VAL A 209 -19.44 -12.59 15.27
CA VAL A 209 -19.99 -11.34 15.81
C VAL A 209 -20.83 -10.55 14.78
N GLY A 210 -20.94 -11.05 13.55
CA GLY A 210 -21.66 -10.39 12.45
C GLY A 210 -20.96 -9.13 11.92
N ALA A 211 -19.63 -9.09 12.00
CA ALA A 211 -18.79 -7.99 11.51
C ALA A 211 -18.30 -8.24 10.08
N TYR A 212 -18.03 -7.17 9.34
CA TYR A 212 -17.19 -7.27 8.15
C TYR A 212 -15.72 -7.49 8.53
N LEU A 213 -14.99 -8.27 7.75
CA LEU A 213 -13.53 -8.37 7.82
C LEU A 213 -12.91 -7.54 6.70
N LEU A 214 -12.19 -6.48 7.08
CA LEU A 214 -11.29 -5.74 6.20
C LEU A 214 -9.86 -6.25 6.44
N VAL A 215 -9.15 -6.66 5.39
CA VAL A 215 -7.73 -6.92 5.49
C VAL A 215 -6.95 -5.84 4.74
N ASP A 216 -6.13 -5.09 5.46
CA ASP A 216 -5.14 -4.19 4.88
C ASP A 216 -3.80 -4.93 4.70
N MET A 217 -3.57 -5.45 3.49
CA MET A 217 -2.36 -6.19 3.17
C MET A 217 -1.24 -5.31 2.58
N SER A 218 -1.29 -4.00 2.78
CA SER A 218 -0.40 -3.02 2.13
C SER A 218 1.08 -3.38 2.22
N HIS A 219 1.56 -3.83 3.37
CA HIS A 219 2.97 -4.19 3.54
C HIS A 219 3.37 -5.44 2.77
N ILE A 220 2.50 -6.44 2.76
CA ILE A 220 2.80 -7.79 2.23
C ILE A 220 2.24 -8.05 0.83
N ALA A 221 1.60 -7.08 0.20
CA ALA A 221 0.89 -7.29 -1.07
C ALA A 221 1.78 -7.85 -2.19
N GLY A 222 3.04 -7.42 -2.28
CA GLY A 222 4.00 -7.99 -3.22
C GLY A 222 4.36 -9.44 -2.90
N LEU A 223 4.43 -9.79 -1.61
CA LEU A 223 4.69 -11.17 -1.18
C LEU A 223 3.49 -12.08 -1.45
N VAL A 224 2.27 -11.57 -1.26
CA VAL A 224 1.03 -12.27 -1.63
C VAL A 224 0.97 -12.48 -3.14
N ALA A 225 1.23 -11.43 -3.94
CA ALA A 225 1.24 -11.50 -5.40
C ALA A 225 2.28 -12.48 -5.94
N GLY A 226 3.46 -12.56 -5.32
CA GLY A 226 4.54 -13.49 -5.67
C GLY A 226 4.44 -14.87 -5.00
N GLY A 227 3.39 -15.15 -4.23
CA GLY A 227 3.18 -16.45 -3.58
C GLY A 227 4.08 -16.75 -2.39
N ALA A 228 4.78 -15.74 -1.86
CA ALA A 228 5.68 -15.87 -0.70
C ALA A 228 4.99 -15.59 0.66
N HIS A 229 3.70 -15.22 0.65
CA HIS A 229 2.88 -15.05 1.85
C HIS A 229 1.44 -15.50 1.55
N PRO A 230 0.72 -16.11 2.54
CA PRO A 230 -0.68 -16.50 2.36
C PRO A 230 -1.57 -15.31 1.96
N SER A 231 -2.48 -15.54 1.00
CA SER A 231 -3.42 -14.51 0.55
C SER A 231 -4.58 -14.32 1.52
N PRO A 232 -4.92 -13.08 1.89
CA PRO A 232 -6.14 -12.79 2.65
C PRO A 232 -7.42 -12.79 1.80
N VAL A 233 -7.30 -12.66 0.47
CA VAL A 233 -8.43 -12.42 -0.44
C VAL A 233 -9.54 -13.49 -0.35
N PRO A 234 -9.27 -14.78 -0.17
CA PRO A 234 -10.32 -15.78 0.02
C PRO A 234 -11.08 -15.66 1.34
N HIS A 235 -10.50 -14.98 2.34
CA HIS A 235 -11.06 -14.91 3.70
C HIS A 235 -11.71 -13.56 4.00
N ALA A 236 -11.18 -12.47 3.46
CA ALA A 236 -11.65 -11.11 3.71
C ALA A 236 -12.97 -10.81 2.99
N HIS A 237 -13.85 -10.00 3.59
CA HIS A 237 -14.97 -9.40 2.89
C HIS A 237 -14.47 -8.30 1.93
N VAL A 238 -13.50 -7.51 2.40
CA VAL A 238 -12.80 -6.50 1.61
C VAL A 238 -11.31 -6.59 1.90
N THR A 239 -10.49 -6.57 0.86
CA THR A 239 -9.03 -6.47 0.98
C THR A 239 -8.58 -5.13 0.41
N THR A 240 -7.75 -4.41 1.14
CA THR A 240 -7.13 -3.18 0.67
C THR A 240 -5.62 -3.33 0.57
N THR A 241 -5.01 -2.62 -0.35
CA THR A 241 -3.55 -2.56 -0.45
C THR A 241 -3.07 -1.25 -1.05
N THR A 242 -1.96 -0.75 -0.54
CA THR A 242 -1.14 0.21 -1.28
C THR A 242 -0.40 -0.48 -2.42
N THR A 243 -0.01 0.29 -3.44
CA THR A 243 0.68 -0.26 -4.62
C THR A 243 2.19 -0.06 -4.60
N HIS A 244 2.73 0.71 -3.67
CA HIS A 244 4.10 1.24 -3.67
C HIS A 244 5.08 0.62 -2.67
N LYS A 245 4.65 -0.40 -1.89
CA LYS A 245 5.51 -1.09 -0.91
C LYS A 245 6.13 -2.33 -1.55
N SER A 246 6.00 -3.51 -0.95
CA SER A 246 6.52 -4.75 -1.54
C SER A 246 6.04 -5.03 -2.98
N LEU A 247 4.92 -4.43 -3.41
CA LEU A 247 4.38 -4.57 -4.77
C LEU A 247 5.14 -3.75 -5.85
N ARG A 248 6.03 -2.83 -5.48
CA ARG A 248 6.90 -2.02 -6.36
C ARG A 248 6.18 -1.14 -7.38
N GLY A 249 4.94 -0.73 -7.13
CA GLY A 249 4.18 0.13 -8.03
C GLY A 249 4.24 1.62 -7.66
N PRO A 250 3.40 2.45 -8.28
CA PRO A 250 3.30 3.86 -7.96
C PRO A 250 2.65 4.05 -6.59
N ARG A 251 2.87 5.20 -5.95
CA ARG A 251 2.22 5.56 -4.68
C ARG A 251 0.73 5.74 -4.88
N SER A 252 -0.06 4.79 -4.38
CA SER A 252 -1.52 4.77 -4.54
C SER A 252 -2.16 3.66 -3.70
N GLY A 253 -3.49 3.42 -3.88
CA GLY A 253 -4.24 2.35 -3.21
C GLY A 253 -5.16 1.57 -4.16
N VAL A 254 -5.61 0.41 -3.71
CA VAL A 254 -6.55 -0.48 -4.41
C VAL A 254 -7.48 -1.14 -3.40
N ILE A 255 -8.74 -1.35 -3.79
CA ILE A 255 -9.73 -2.10 -3.02
C ILE A 255 -10.13 -3.33 -3.84
N LEU A 256 -10.14 -4.51 -3.19
CA LEU A 256 -10.45 -5.81 -3.77
C LEU A 256 -11.58 -6.48 -2.98
N TRP A 257 -12.49 -7.18 -3.65
CA TRP A 257 -13.57 -7.92 -3.00
C TRP A 257 -14.13 -9.02 -3.91
N ASN A 258 -14.93 -9.94 -3.33
CA ASN A 258 -15.54 -11.04 -4.07
C ASN A 258 -17.08 -11.00 -4.06
N ASP A 259 -17.70 -10.33 -3.09
CA ASP A 259 -19.16 -10.23 -2.98
C ASP A 259 -19.71 -9.09 -3.87
N GLU A 260 -20.51 -9.42 -4.87
CA GLU A 260 -21.13 -8.45 -5.78
C GLU A 260 -21.96 -7.40 -5.03
N ALA A 261 -22.58 -7.75 -3.90
CA ALA A 261 -23.35 -6.82 -3.08
C ALA A 261 -22.54 -5.61 -2.58
N LEU A 262 -21.23 -5.76 -2.41
CA LEU A 262 -20.32 -4.70 -2.00
C LEU A 262 -19.88 -3.79 -3.15
N THR A 263 -20.13 -4.16 -4.40
CA THR A 263 -19.65 -3.42 -5.58
C THR A 263 -20.18 -1.99 -5.62
N LYS A 264 -21.48 -1.83 -5.48
CA LYS A 264 -22.09 -0.48 -5.50
C LYS A 264 -21.67 0.37 -4.32
N PRO A 265 -21.74 -0.09 -3.04
CA PRO A 265 -21.30 0.69 -1.90
C PRO A 265 -19.83 1.12 -1.99
N LEU A 266 -18.91 0.21 -2.31
CA LEU A 266 -17.48 0.51 -2.39
C LEU A 266 -17.15 1.49 -3.51
N ASN A 267 -17.68 1.28 -4.72
CA ASN A 267 -17.46 2.20 -5.82
C ASN A 267 -18.05 3.58 -5.54
N MET A 268 -19.24 3.68 -4.98
CA MET A 268 -19.84 4.97 -4.62
C MET A 268 -19.07 5.68 -3.51
N ALA A 269 -18.48 4.95 -2.58
CA ALA A 269 -17.64 5.52 -1.52
C ALA A 269 -16.34 6.12 -2.07
N VAL A 270 -15.73 5.50 -3.10
CA VAL A 270 -14.57 6.07 -3.78
C VAL A 270 -14.98 7.28 -4.61
N PHE A 271 -15.90 7.09 -5.57
CA PHE A 271 -16.44 8.16 -6.39
C PHE A 271 -17.97 8.05 -6.46
N PRO A 272 -18.72 9.10 -6.13
CA PRO A 272 -18.26 10.45 -5.77
C PRO A 272 -18.03 10.71 -4.27
N GLY A 273 -18.00 9.67 -3.42
CA GLY A 273 -18.03 9.80 -1.97
C GLY A 273 -16.84 10.53 -1.37
N LEU A 274 -15.61 10.17 -1.76
CA LEU A 274 -14.37 10.73 -1.22
C LEU A 274 -13.50 11.42 -2.27
N GLN A 275 -13.58 11.01 -3.52
CA GLN A 275 -12.73 11.49 -4.60
C GLN A 275 -13.57 12.05 -5.75
N GLY A 276 -12.96 12.96 -6.54
CA GLY A 276 -13.43 13.42 -7.83
C GLY A 276 -12.71 12.68 -8.98
N GLY A 277 -12.10 13.42 -9.90
CA GLY A 277 -11.38 12.85 -11.03
C GLY A 277 -10.23 11.95 -10.60
N PRO A 278 -10.16 10.70 -11.08
CA PRO A 278 -9.07 9.80 -10.78
C PRO A 278 -7.76 10.28 -11.41
N LEU A 279 -6.64 9.95 -10.76
CA LEU A 279 -5.29 10.24 -11.26
C LEU A 279 -4.94 9.22 -12.37
N MET A 280 -5.36 9.50 -13.61
CA MET A 280 -5.25 8.53 -14.70
C MET A 280 -3.81 8.13 -15.03
N HIS A 281 -2.83 9.03 -14.85
CA HIS A 281 -1.41 8.73 -14.98
C HIS A 281 -0.95 7.71 -13.90
N VAL A 282 -1.50 7.79 -12.69
CA VAL A 282 -1.21 6.81 -11.63
C VAL A 282 -1.94 5.49 -11.89
N VAL A 283 -3.17 5.52 -12.43
CA VAL A 283 -3.89 4.30 -12.83
C VAL A 283 -3.13 3.58 -13.94
N ALA A 284 -2.57 4.32 -14.93
CA ALA A 284 -1.70 3.77 -15.96
C ALA A 284 -0.45 3.08 -15.33
N ALA A 285 0.19 3.75 -14.39
CA ALA A 285 1.34 3.20 -13.67
C ALA A 285 1.00 1.95 -12.85
N LYS A 286 -0.20 1.88 -12.24
CA LYS A 286 -0.72 0.66 -11.59
C LYS A 286 -0.88 -0.48 -12.59
N ALA A 287 -1.45 -0.19 -13.77
CA ALA A 287 -1.60 -1.20 -14.82
C ALA A 287 -0.24 -1.78 -15.24
N VAL A 288 0.80 -0.94 -15.35
CA VAL A 288 2.17 -1.40 -15.63
C VAL A 288 2.70 -2.26 -14.49
N ALA A 289 2.63 -1.79 -13.26
CA ALA A 289 3.15 -2.50 -12.08
C ALA A 289 2.48 -3.87 -11.89
N PHE A 290 1.16 -3.95 -12.06
CA PHE A 290 0.44 -5.24 -11.98
C PHE A 290 0.83 -6.18 -13.13
N GLY A 291 1.07 -5.62 -14.33
CA GLY A 291 1.61 -6.40 -15.46
C GLY A 291 3.00 -6.96 -15.18
N GLU A 292 3.86 -6.22 -14.50
CA GLU A 292 5.17 -6.68 -14.05
C GLU A 292 5.03 -7.76 -12.96
N ALA A 293 4.14 -7.56 -12.00
CA ALA A 293 3.89 -8.50 -10.90
C ALA A 293 3.26 -9.83 -11.36
N LEU A 294 2.62 -9.86 -12.53
CA LEU A 294 2.11 -11.09 -13.16
C LEU A 294 3.18 -11.92 -13.90
N ARG A 295 4.41 -11.43 -14.02
CA ARG A 295 5.51 -12.16 -14.65
C ARG A 295 6.06 -13.21 -13.69
N PRO A 296 6.58 -14.35 -14.22
CA PRO A 296 7.14 -15.41 -13.37
C PRO A 296 8.30 -14.96 -12.46
N ASP A 297 9.15 -14.04 -12.94
CA ASP A 297 10.29 -13.51 -12.21
C ASP A 297 9.89 -12.69 -10.96
N PHE A 298 8.64 -12.26 -10.85
CA PHE A 298 8.16 -11.60 -9.65
C PHE A 298 8.02 -12.56 -8.45
N ALA A 299 7.75 -13.83 -8.71
CA ALA A 299 7.75 -14.86 -7.65
C ALA A 299 9.15 -15.07 -7.07
N ASP A 300 10.18 -15.09 -7.94
CA ASP A 300 11.59 -15.18 -7.50
C ASP A 300 11.98 -13.97 -6.66
N TYR A 301 11.57 -12.76 -7.09
CA TYR A 301 11.76 -11.54 -6.30
C TYR A 301 11.11 -11.64 -4.91
N ALA A 302 9.84 -12.03 -4.82
CA ALA A 302 9.11 -12.13 -3.57
C ALA A 302 9.76 -13.14 -2.60
N LYS A 303 10.22 -14.28 -3.11
CA LYS A 303 10.96 -15.29 -2.35
C LYS A 303 12.29 -14.74 -1.83
N ALA A 304 13.07 -14.12 -2.71
CA ALA A 304 14.36 -13.52 -2.32
C ALA A 304 14.21 -12.42 -1.25
N VAL A 305 13.13 -11.63 -1.30
CA VAL A 305 12.84 -10.62 -0.26
C VAL A 305 12.69 -11.27 1.12
N VAL A 306 11.94 -12.37 1.22
CA VAL A 306 11.75 -13.08 2.50
C VAL A 306 13.03 -13.74 2.97
N GLU A 307 13.78 -14.37 2.06
CA GLU A 307 15.06 -15.00 2.38
C GLU A 307 16.09 -13.98 2.89
N ASN A 308 16.18 -12.82 2.22
CA ASN A 308 17.06 -11.73 2.64
C ASN A 308 16.65 -11.13 3.99
N ALA A 309 15.35 -10.98 4.25
CA ALA A 309 14.86 -10.49 5.53
C ALA A 309 15.21 -11.44 6.69
N ARG A 310 15.12 -12.76 6.46
CA ARG A 310 15.55 -13.77 7.45
C ARG A 310 17.05 -13.72 7.69
N ALA A 311 17.85 -13.68 6.64
CA ALA A 311 19.30 -13.58 6.76
C ALA A 311 19.74 -12.30 7.50
N LEU A 312 19.03 -11.17 7.24
CA LEU A 312 19.27 -9.94 7.97
C LEU A 312 18.90 -10.07 9.46
N ALA A 313 17.77 -10.70 9.78
CA ALA A 313 17.34 -10.95 11.16
C ALA A 313 18.39 -11.80 11.92
N GLU A 314 18.86 -12.89 11.29
CA GLU A 314 19.92 -13.74 11.86
C GLU A 314 21.22 -12.95 12.10
N GLY A 315 21.61 -12.09 11.15
CA GLY A 315 22.78 -11.22 11.29
C GLY A 315 22.66 -10.21 12.43
N VAL A 316 21.47 -9.63 12.59
CA VAL A 316 21.15 -8.69 13.68
C VAL A 316 21.23 -9.42 15.05
N GLU A 317 20.68 -10.62 15.15
CA GLU A 317 20.74 -11.43 16.38
C GLU A 317 22.16 -11.88 16.71
N ALA A 318 22.93 -12.29 15.71
CA ALA A 318 24.36 -12.61 15.87
C ALA A 318 25.19 -11.40 16.34
N GLY A 319 24.75 -10.18 15.98
CA GLY A 319 25.28 -8.90 16.48
C GLY A 319 24.90 -8.56 17.92
N GLY A 320 24.11 -9.41 18.58
CA GLY A 320 23.70 -9.25 19.99
C GLY A 320 22.53 -8.31 20.20
N LEU A 321 21.65 -8.19 19.21
CA LEU A 321 20.35 -7.53 19.30
C LEU A 321 19.24 -8.59 19.26
N ARG A 322 18.04 -8.23 19.70
CA ARG A 322 16.87 -9.10 19.68
C ARG A 322 15.93 -8.68 18.54
N VAL A 323 15.44 -9.65 17.78
CA VAL A 323 14.37 -9.42 16.82
C VAL A 323 13.03 -9.70 17.50
N VAL A 324 12.14 -8.72 17.49
CA VAL A 324 10.80 -8.79 18.07
C VAL A 324 10.02 -9.95 17.45
N SER A 325 9.24 -10.66 18.26
CA SER A 325 8.52 -11.89 17.92
C SER A 325 9.39 -13.08 17.48
N GLY A 326 10.72 -13.01 17.72
CA GLY A 326 11.67 -14.09 17.45
C GLY A 326 11.92 -14.32 15.96
N GLY A 327 11.96 -13.27 15.13
CA GLY A 327 12.29 -13.34 13.70
C GLY A 327 11.25 -12.76 12.77
N THR A 328 11.33 -13.09 11.47
CA THR A 328 10.39 -12.60 10.45
C THR A 328 9.97 -13.70 9.48
N ASP A 329 8.70 -13.62 9.06
CA ASP A 329 8.09 -14.46 8.00
C ASP A 329 7.82 -13.66 6.72
N ASN A 330 8.15 -12.35 6.73
CA ASN A 330 7.91 -11.44 5.60
C ASN A 330 9.14 -10.55 5.31
N HIS A 331 8.95 -9.35 4.78
CA HIS A 331 10.02 -8.39 4.39
C HIS A 331 10.44 -7.45 5.51
N SER A 332 9.73 -7.43 6.64
CA SER A 332 9.96 -6.47 7.73
C SER A 332 10.34 -7.15 9.03
N MET A 333 11.07 -6.44 9.88
CA MET A 333 11.35 -6.86 11.25
C MET A 333 11.40 -5.64 12.17
N LEU A 334 11.13 -5.86 13.44
CA LEU A 334 11.40 -4.90 14.51
C LEU A 334 12.61 -5.37 15.32
N VAL A 335 13.54 -4.46 15.56
CA VAL A 335 14.75 -4.74 16.33
C VAL A 335 14.67 -4.06 17.68
N ASP A 336 14.78 -4.85 18.75
CA ASP A 336 14.85 -4.34 20.10
C ASP A 336 16.28 -3.83 20.39
N LEU A 337 16.38 -2.53 20.61
CA LEU A 337 17.64 -1.84 20.88
C LEU A 337 17.96 -1.71 22.37
N THR A 338 17.03 -2.12 23.25
CA THR A 338 17.19 -2.07 24.72
C THR A 338 18.49 -2.74 25.22
N PRO A 339 18.92 -3.90 24.66
CA PRO A 339 20.16 -4.52 25.07
C PRO A 339 21.43 -3.69 24.85
N LYS A 340 21.36 -2.68 23.98
CA LYS A 340 22.49 -1.77 23.69
C LYS A 340 22.31 -0.38 24.31
N ASP A 341 21.22 -0.16 25.08
CA ASP A 341 20.88 1.15 25.67
C ASP A 341 20.86 2.28 24.65
N VAL A 342 20.32 2.01 23.44
CA VAL A 342 20.22 2.94 22.32
C VAL A 342 18.77 3.19 21.99
N THR A 343 18.39 4.47 21.79
CA THR A 343 17.04 4.82 21.31
C THR A 343 16.92 4.59 19.80
N GLY A 344 15.70 4.31 19.32
CA GLY A 344 15.44 4.17 17.88
C GLY A 344 15.94 5.36 17.08
N LYS A 345 15.70 6.60 17.56
CA LYS A 345 16.17 7.84 16.92
C LYS A 345 17.70 7.92 16.83
N ALA A 346 18.41 7.50 17.88
CA ALA A 346 19.88 7.49 17.87
C ALA A 346 20.43 6.44 16.89
N ALA A 347 19.78 5.26 16.83
CA ALA A 347 20.14 4.21 15.88
C ALA A 347 19.89 4.65 14.44
N GLU A 348 18.72 5.23 14.13
CA GLU A 348 18.39 5.80 12.82
C GLU A 348 19.46 6.79 12.35
N HIS A 349 19.81 7.78 13.17
CA HIS A 349 20.88 8.73 12.85
C HIS A 349 22.25 8.10 12.67
N GLY A 350 22.57 7.07 13.46
CA GLY A 350 23.83 6.33 13.35
C GLY A 350 23.93 5.55 12.05
N LEU A 351 22.86 4.87 11.68
CA LEU A 351 22.75 4.07 10.48
C LEU A 351 22.74 4.95 9.22
N ASP A 352 22.04 6.10 9.24
CA ASP A 352 22.07 7.04 8.10
C ASP A 352 23.50 7.52 7.79
N ARG A 353 24.33 7.78 8.81
CA ARG A 353 25.76 8.10 8.63
C ARG A 353 26.58 6.96 8.04
N ALA A 354 26.11 5.73 8.15
CA ALA A 354 26.71 4.55 7.54
C ALA A 354 26.06 4.17 6.19
N TYR A 355 25.26 5.08 5.60
CA TYR A 355 24.53 4.88 4.35
C TYR A 355 23.47 3.77 4.42
N LEU A 356 22.91 3.52 5.61
CA LEU A 356 21.79 2.61 5.85
C LEU A 356 20.55 3.44 6.23
N THR A 357 19.56 3.50 5.35
CA THR A 357 18.31 4.24 5.60
C THR A 357 17.30 3.31 6.26
N CYS A 358 16.84 3.64 7.46
CA CYS A 358 15.82 2.88 8.19
C CYS A 358 14.91 3.82 9.00
N ASN A 359 13.90 3.29 9.64
CA ASN A 359 13.01 4.02 10.55
C ASN A 359 12.73 3.26 11.84
#